data_87da0fddf47f3c92cf0084587f84e755
#
_entry.id   87da0fddf47f3c92cf0084587f84e755
#
_cell.length_a   1.000
_cell.length_b   1.000
_cell.length_c   1.000
_cell.angle_alpha   90.00
_cell.angle_beta   90.00
_cell.angle_gamma   90.00
#
_symmetry.space_group_name_H-M   'P 1'
#
loop_
_entity.id
_entity.type
_entity.pdbx_description
1 polymer ?
#
loop_
_entity_poly.entity_id
_entity_poly.type
_entity_poly.pdbx_seq_one_letter_code
_entity_poly.pdbx_strand_id
1 'polypeptide(L)'
;MAFLTLAMAIAMAVLDGTIVTVALPTMARQFAVAPENAIWIVNAFQLAVTVSLLPLAALGDMLGYRRVYWWGLALFTVASLACALAPTFAVLTLARVVQGLGAAGIMSVNIALIRFIYPHARLGQGVGNIALVVAICSAGSPSLAAAILSVASWHWLFLINVPIGALALIMAARTLPATPRAAGRLDLQSVILNALTFGLVIAGVNGIGQGGASSLALIEIAVGAAFGVALVRRQLKLPAPLL
;
A
#
# COMPACT_ATOMS: atom_id res chain seq x y z
N MET A 1 17.29 -16.17 -3.62
CA MET A 1 17.50 -14.71 -3.59
C MET A 1 16.24 -13.95 -4.04
N ALA A 2 15.60 -14.28 -5.18
CA ALA A 2 14.39 -13.58 -5.64
C ALA A 2 13.23 -13.58 -4.61
N PHE A 3 12.97 -14.74 -3.96
CA PHE A 3 11.97 -14.80 -2.89
C PHE A 3 12.30 -13.86 -1.72
N LEU A 4 13.57 -13.81 -1.30
CA LEU A 4 13.99 -12.92 -0.21
C LEU A 4 13.72 -11.44 -0.55
N THR A 5 13.94 -11.06 -1.81
CA THR A 5 13.62 -9.70 -2.28
C THR A 5 12.12 -9.39 -2.14
N LEU A 6 11.24 -10.34 -2.55
CA LEU A 6 9.79 -10.18 -2.40
C LEU A 6 9.38 -10.11 -0.93
N ALA A 7 9.96 -10.99 -0.09
CA ALA A 7 9.69 -11.04 1.34
C ALA A 7 10.10 -9.75 2.07
N MET A 8 11.29 -9.20 1.74
CA MET A 8 11.76 -7.94 2.33
C MET A 8 10.84 -6.77 2.01
N ALA A 9 10.45 -6.60 0.75
CA ALA A 9 9.63 -5.46 0.37
C ALA A 9 8.19 -5.57 0.91
N ILE A 10 7.60 -6.79 0.92
CA ILE A 10 6.27 -6.97 1.53
C ILE A 10 6.32 -6.75 3.04
N ALA A 11 7.39 -7.22 3.71
CA ALA A 11 7.60 -6.99 5.13
C ALA A 11 7.67 -5.49 5.45
N MET A 12 8.44 -4.71 4.67
CA MET A 12 8.51 -3.25 4.80
C MET A 12 7.14 -2.61 4.65
N ALA A 13 6.39 -2.94 3.59
CA ALA A 13 5.07 -2.35 3.33
C ALA A 13 4.05 -2.68 4.44
N VAL A 14 4.06 -3.92 4.96
CA VAL A 14 3.16 -4.37 6.03
C VAL A 14 3.55 -3.74 7.37
N LEU A 15 4.82 -3.75 7.73
CA LEU A 15 5.32 -3.11 8.94
C LEU A 15 4.96 -1.63 8.95
N ASP A 16 5.26 -0.91 7.86
CA ASP A 16 5.01 0.51 7.74
C ASP A 16 3.51 0.87 7.85
N GLY A 17 2.64 0.03 7.31
CA GLY A 17 1.18 0.20 7.42
C GLY A 17 0.64 0.10 8.85
N THR A 18 1.34 -0.61 9.73
CA THR A 18 0.88 -0.90 11.11
C THR A 18 1.70 -0.19 12.19
N ILE A 19 3.01 -0.02 11.99
CA ILE A 19 3.93 0.54 12.98
C ILE A 19 3.59 2.00 13.35
N VAL A 20 3.09 2.78 12.39
CA VAL A 20 2.75 4.20 12.55
C VAL A 20 1.61 4.42 13.53
N THR A 21 0.68 3.45 13.66
CA THR A 21 -0.46 3.56 14.60
C THR A 21 -0.01 3.76 16.04
N VAL A 22 1.10 3.14 16.44
CA VAL A 22 1.66 3.26 17.80
C VAL A 22 2.27 4.66 18.03
N ALA A 23 2.77 5.30 16.97
CA ALA A 23 3.39 6.61 17.03
C ALA A 23 2.40 7.78 16.92
N LEU A 24 1.13 7.52 16.52
CA LEU A 24 0.11 8.56 16.31
C LEU A 24 -0.01 9.56 17.47
N PRO A 25 -0.07 9.15 18.76
CA PRO A 25 -0.18 10.10 19.85
C PRO A 25 1.03 11.05 19.97
N THR A 26 2.21 10.56 19.64
CA THR A 26 3.45 11.36 19.64
C THR A 26 3.48 12.34 18.48
N MET A 27 3.09 11.90 17.29
CA MET A 27 2.96 12.74 16.09
C MET A 27 1.90 13.83 16.27
N ALA A 28 0.71 13.49 16.81
CA ALA A 28 -0.36 14.44 17.11
C ALA A 28 0.12 15.57 18.01
N ARG A 29 0.84 15.24 19.08
CA ARG A 29 1.44 16.23 19.99
C ARG A 29 2.48 17.10 19.31
N GLN A 30 3.38 16.52 18.52
CA GLN A 30 4.45 17.26 17.86
C GLN A 30 3.91 18.23 16.80
N PHE A 31 2.90 17.83 16.03
CA PHE A 31 2.28 18.69 15.01
C PHE A 31 1.15 19.57 15.56
N ALA A 32 0.87 19.49 16.86
CA ALA A 32 -0.22 20.24 17.52
C ALA A 32 -1.57 20.07 16.81
N VAL A 33 -1.89 18.85 16.36
CA VAL A 33 -3.15 18.49 15.72
C VAL A 33 -4.02 17.64 16.65
N ALA A 34 -5.34 17.76 16.49
CA ALA A 34 -6.28 16.94 17.24
C ALA A 34 -6.08 15.43 16.92
N PRO A 35 -6.25 14.53 17.89
CA PRO A 35 -6.07 13.08 17.69
C PRO A 35 -6.91 12.53 16.54
N GLU A 36 -8.13 13.06 16.35
CA GLU A 36 -9.04 12.70 15.27
C GLU A 36 -8.45 13.02 13.88
N ASN A 37 -7.68 14.11 13.79
CA ASN A 37 -7.01 14.49 12.55
C ASN A 37 -5.73 13.68 12.31
N ALA A 38 -5.00 13.32 13.39
CA ALA A 38 -3.76 12.56 13.26
C ALA A 38 -3.96 11.19 12.59
N ILE A 39 -5.13 10.57 12.72
CA ILE A 39 -5.47 9.29 12.08
C ILE A 39 -5.33 9.34 10.55
N TRP A 40 -5.41 10.54 9.95
CA TRP A 40 -5.23 10.71 8.51
C TRP A 40 -3.82 10.33 8.04
N ILE A 41 -2.81 10.33 8.91
CA ILE A 41 -1.47 9.82 8.58
C ILE A 41 -1.54 8.33 8.19
N VAL A 42 -2.39 7.55 8.85
CA VAL A 42 -2.59 6.12 8.56
C VAL A 42 -3.59 5.95 7.42
N ASN A 43 -4.72 6.64 7.49
CA ASN A 43 -5.81 6.49 6.52
C ASN A 43 -5.38 6.89 5.10
N ALA A 44 -4.59 7.95 4.96
CA ALA A 44 -4.08 8.39 3.65
C ALA A 44 -3.23 7.31 2.97
N PHE A 45 -2.38 6.63 3.73
CA PHE A 45 -1.61 5.49 3.24
C PHE A 45 -2.51 4.33 2.83
N GLN A 46 -3.40 3.89 3.72
CA GLN A 46 -4.28 2.75 3.46
C GLN A 46 -5.22 3.00 2.28
N LEU A 47 -5.75 4.22 2.17
CA LEU A 47 -6.61 4.63 1.06
C LEU A 47 -5.83 4.60 -0.26
N ALA A 48 -4.63 5.16 -0.28
CA ALA A 48 -3.76 5.15 -1.46
C ALA A 48 -3.42 3.71 -1.89
N VAL A 49 -3.11 2.82 -0.93
CA VAL A 49 -2.89 1.39 -1.21
C VAL A 49 -4.13 0.77 -1.83
N THR A 50 -5.29 0.88 -1.18
CA THR A 50 -6.52 0.20 -1.58
C THR A 50 -7.00 0.64 -2.97
N VAL A 51 -6.99 1.95 -3.22
CA VAL A 51 -7.41 2.53 -4.51
C VAL A 51 -6.49 2.11 -5.65
N SER A 52 -5.19 1.93 -5.36
CA SER A 52 -4.18 1.73 -6.39
C SER A 52 -3.86 0.26 -6.68
N LEU A 53 -4.30 -0.69 -5.83
CA LEU A 53 -3.99 -2.11 -6.00
C LEU A 53 -4.40 -2.65 -7.37
N LEU A 54 -5.67 -2.45 -7.76
CA LEU A 54 -6.20 -2.95 -9.04
C LEU A 54 -5.57 -2.26 -10.25
N PRO A 55 -5.48 -0.91 -10.30
CA PRO A 55 -4.80 -0.23 -11.41
C PRO A 55 -3.33 -0.65 -11.58
N LEU A 56 -2.60 -0.82 -10.47
CA LEU A 56 -1.19 -1.21 -10.53
C LEU A 56 -1.01 -2.70 -10.87
N ALA A 57 -1.98 -3.57 -10.54
CA ALA A 57 -2.00 -4.94 -11.02
C ALA A 57 -2.14 -4.98 -12.55
N ALA A 58 -3.09 -4.24 -13.12
CA ALA A 58 -3.28 -4.12 -14.56
C ALA A 58 -2.05 -3.50 -15.27
N LEU A 59 -1.42 -2.48 -14.66
CA LEU A 59 -0.14 -1.97 -15.13
C LEU A 59 0.96 -3.04 -15.12
N GLY A 60 0.93 -3.93 -14.13
CA GLY A 60 1.83 -5.08 -14.04
C GLY A 60 1.71 -6.02 -15.24
N ASP A 61 0.48 -6.31 -15.69
CA ASP A 61 0.23 -7.12 -16.88
C ASP A 61 0.77 -6.44 -18.15
N MET A 62 0.58 -5.13 -18.28
CA MET A 62 0.97 -4.36 -19.46
C MET A 62 2.46 -4.05 -19.54
N LEU A 63 3.05 -3.59 -18.45
CA LEU A 63 4.45 -3.12 -18.41
C LEU A 63 5.44 -4.22 -17.99
N GLY A 64 4.92 -5.31 -17.42
CA GLY A 64 5.67 -6.39 -16.79
C GLY A 64 5.76 -6.19 -15.27
N TYR A 65 5.49 -7.25 -14.52
CA TYR A 65 5.42 -7.24 -13.05
C TYR A 65 6.73 -6.78 -12.38
N ARG A 66 7.88 -7.17 -12.93
CA ARG A 66 9.19 -6.74 -12.42
C ARG A 66 9.35 -5.21 -12.44
N ARG A 67 8.86 -4.54 -13.48
CA ARG A 67 8.97 -3.08 -13.61
C ARG A 67 8.07 -2.37 -12.60
N VAL A 68 6.81 -2.78 -12.51
CA VAL A 68 5.88 -2.18 -11.56
C VAL A 68 6.36 -2.39 -10.12
N TYR A 69 6.86 -3.59 -9.81
CA TYR A 69 7.47 -3.87 -8.51
C TYR A 69 8.65 -2.96 -8.20
N TRP A 70 9.60 -2.82 -9.15
CA TRP A 70 10.80 -2.00 -8.96
C TRP A 70 10.46 -0.52 -8.75
N TRP A 71 9.58 0.04 -9.60
CA TRP A 71 9.13 1.42 -9.44
C TRP A 71 8.29 1.64 -8.19
N GLY A 72 7.45 0.68 -7.81
CA GLY A 72 6.70 0.70 -6.55
C GLY A 72 7.63 0.73 -5.34
N LEU A 73 8.66 -0.12 -5.33
CA LEU A 73 9.66 -0.17 -4.27
C LEU A 73 10.52 1.10 -4.21
N ALA A 74 10.91 1.65 -5.37
CA ALA A 74 11.64 2.92 -5.44
C ALA A 74 10.80 4.07 -4.88
N LEU A 75 9.54 4.17 -5.32
CA LEU A 75 8.60 5.19 -4.84
C LEU A 75 8.35 5.07 -3.33
N PHE A 76 8.15 3.85 -2.82
CA PHE A 76 7.98 3.58 -1.40
C PHE A 76 9.20 4.04 -0.60
N THR A 77 10.41 3.71 -1.06
CA THR A 77 11.66 4.04 -0.38
C THR A 77 11.90 5.56 -0.33
N VAL A 78 11.70 6.25 -1.45
CA VAL A 78 11.85 7.72 -1.52
C VAL A 78 10.77 8.41 -0.68
N ALA A 79 9.52 7.94 -0.74
CA ALA A 79 8.43 8.49 0.06
C ALA A 79 8.64 8.25 1.56
N SER A 80 9.26 7.11 1.95
CA SER A 80 9.65 6.86 3.34
C SER A 80 10.65 7.91 3.85
N LEU A 81 11.63 8.28 3.02
CA LEU A 81 12.54 9.38 3.35
C LEU A 81 11.79 10.72 3.47
N ALA A 82 10.84 10.99 2.55
CA ALA A 82 10.01 12.20 2.64
C ALA A 82 9.15 12.22 3.91
N CYS A 83 8.59 11.08 4.34
CA CYS A 83 7.87 10.96 5.61
C CYS A 83 8.79 11.24 6.80
N ALA A 84 10.01 10.70 6.80
CA ALA A 84 10.98 10.93 7.87
C ALA A 84 11.43 12.38 7.97
N LEU A 85 11.43 13.14 6.88
CA LEU A 85 11.86 14.55 6.82
C LEU A 85 10.69 15.53 6.81
N ALA A 86 9.46 15.08 7.01
CA ALA A 86 8.27 15.93 6.90
C ALA A 86 8.22 17.01 7.99
N PRO A 87 8.22 18.31 7.63
CA PRO A 87 8.23 19.40 8.61
C PRO A 87 6.83 19.73 9.15
N THR A 88 5.77 19.31 8.46
CA THR A 88 4.37 19.60 8.83
C THR A 88 3.48 18.38 8.67
N PHE A 89 2.35 18.38 9.38
CA PHE A 89 1.32 17.34 9.26
C PHE A 89 0.86 17.13 7.80
N ALA A 90 0.61 18.23 7.07
CA ALA A 90 0.15 18.14 5.68
C ALA A 90 1.19 17.48 4.77
N VAL A 91 2.47 17.84 4.90
CA VAL A 91 3.57 17.23 4.14
C VAL A 91 3.70 15.74 4.48
N LEU A 92 3.60 15.37 5.76
CA LEU A 92 3.62 13.97 6.19
C LEU A 92 2.46 13.20 5.57
N THR A 93 1.23 13.73 5.63
CA THR A 93 0.05 13.07 5.08
C THR A 93 0.16 12.90 3.56
N LEU A 94 0.64 13.91 2.83
CA LEU A 94 0.89 13.79 1.38
C LEU A 94 1.98 12.77 1.06
N ALA A 95 3.08 12.76 1.83
CA ALA A 95 4.14 11.77 1.67
C ALA A 95 3.60 10.34 1.93
N ARG A 96 2.67 10.17 2.88
CA ARG A 96 1.97 8.90 3.14
C ARG A 96 1.11 8.44 1.96
N VAL A 97 0.44 9.36 1.25
CA VAL A 97 -0.27 9.01 0.00
C VAL A 97 0.71 8.45 -1.03
N VAL A 98 1.82 9.15 -1.27
CA VAL A 98 2.85 8.72 -2.23
C VAL A 98 3.47 7.39 -1.83
N GLN A 99 3.73 7.20 -0.54
CA GLN A 99 4.26 5.95 0.01
C GLN A 99 3.26 4.79 -0.17
N GLY A 100 1.96 5.06 0.02
CA GLY A 100 0.89 4.09 -0.24
C GLY A 100 0.80 3.65 -1.71
N LEU A 101 1.00 4.58 -2.66
CA LEU A 101 1.11 4.23 -4.08
C LEU A 101 2.30 3.28 -4.34
N GLY A 102 3.44 3.54 -3.70
CA GLY A 102 4.61 2.66 -3.76
C GLY A 102 4.33 1.27 -3.19
N ALA A 103 3.70 1.19 -2.02
CA ALA A 103 3.30 -0.06 -1.37
C ALA A 103 2.32 -0.86 -2.25
N ALA A 104 1.32 -0.18 -2.85
CA ALA A 104 0.39 -0.81 -3.78
C ALA A 104 1.12 -1.42 -4.98
N GLY A 105 2.16 -0.75 -5.52
CA GLY A 105 2.99 -1.29 -6.59
C GLY A 105 3.74 -2.56 -6.22
N ILE A 106 4.20 -2.67 -4.96
CA ILE A 106 4.83 -3.89 -4.43
C ILE A 106 3.78 -4.99 -4.26
N MET A 107 2.67 -4.68 -3.59
CA MET A 107 1.66 -5.67 -3.17
C MET A 107 0.86 -6.22 -4.34
N SER A 108 0.48 -5.39 -5.31
CA SER A 108 -0.36 -5.76 -6.45
C SER A 108 0.27 -6.84 -7.35
N VAL A 109 1.59 -6.83 -7.49
CA VAL A 109 2.30 -7.76 -8.38
C VAL A 109 3.09 -8.85 -7.64
N ASN A 110 3.06 -8.87 -6.31
CA ASN A 110 3.86 -9.79 -5.50
C ASN A 110 3.52 -11.26 -5.79
N ILE A 111 2.21 -11.61 -5.76
CA ILE A 111 1.76 -12.99 -6.02
C ILE A 111 2.03 -13.40 -7.48
N ALA A 112 1.88 -12.46 -8.42
CA ALA A 112 2.20 -12.72 -9.81
C ALA A 112 3.69 -13.07 -9.99
N LEU A 113 4.60 -12.34 -9.34
CA LEU A 113 6.03 -12.63 -9.38
C LEU A 113 6.39 -13.97 -8.75
N ILE A 114 5.68 -14.42 -7.72
CA ILE A 114 5.89 -15.75 -7.12
C ILE A 114 5.70 -16.85 -8.16
N ARG A 115 4.73 -16.72 -9.10
CA ARG A 115 4.48 -17.69 -10.17
C ARG A 115 5.66 -17.84 -11.13
N PHE A 116 6.52 -16.84 -11.24
CA PHE A 116 7.74 -16.88 -12.06
C PHE A 116 8.98 -17.37 -11.30
N ILE A 117 8.92 -17.41 -9.96
CA ILE A 117 10.04 -17.81 -9.10
C ILE A 117 9.91 -19.26 -8.66
N TYR A 118 8.67 -19.74 -8.41
CA TYR A 118 8.40 -21.08 -7.92
C TYR A 118 7.88 -21.98 -9.02
N PRO A 119 8.31 -23.28 -9.06
CA PRO A 119 7.67 -24.30 -9.90
C PRO A 119 6.18 -24.45 -9.55
N HIS A 120 5.35 -24.78 -10.54
CA HIS A 120 3.90 -24.95 -10.34
C HIS A 120 3.54 -25.85 -9.16
N ALA A 121 4.26 -26.96 -8.96
CA ALA A 121 4.06 -27.88 -7.84
C ALA A 121 4.30 -27.28 -6.45
N ARG A 122 5.01 -26.13 -6.36
CA ARG A 122 5.38 -25.48 -5.10
C ARG A 122 4.79 -24.06 -4.96
N LEU A 123 3.87 -23.66 -5.81
CA LEU A 123 3.26 -22.34 -5.76
C LEU A 123 2.57 -22.07 -4.41
N GLY A 124 1.83 -23.06 -3.89
CA GLY A 124 1.19 -22.96 -2.59
C GLY A 124 2.18 -22.69 -1.45
N GLN A 125 3.38 -23.30 -1.51
CA GLN A 125 4.44 -23.04 -0.54
C GLN A 125 4.98 -21.61 -0.67
N GLY A 126 5.16 -21.10 -1.89
CA GLY A 126 5.60 -19.72 -2.14
C GLY A 126 4.61 -18.69 -1.57
N VAL A 127 3.32 -18.87 -1.85
CA VAL A 127 2.25 -18.00 -1.32
C VAL A 127 2.14 -18.13 0.20
N GLY A 128 2.18 -19.35 0.74
CA GLY A 128 2.16 -19.60 2.18
C GLY A 128 3.33 -18.94 2.93
N ASN A 129 4.53 -18.98 2.35
CA ASN A 129 5.69 -18.30 2.94
C ASN A 129 5.52 -16.78 2.97
N ILE A 130 4.93 -16.16 1.94
CA ILE A 130 4.61 -14.72 1.98
C ILE A 130 3.54 -14.43 3.03
N ALA A 131 2.49 -15.25 3.12
CA ALA A 131 1.47 -15.08 4.15
C ALA A 131 2.07 -15.17 5.56
N LEU A 132 3.03 -16.08 5.79
CA LEU A 132 3.77 -16.17 7.04
C LEU A 132 4.57 -14.89 7.33
N VAL A 133 5.28 -14.34 6.34
CA VAL A 133 6.00 -13.06 6.49
C VAL A 133 5.03 -11.95 6.89
N VAL A 134 3.89 -11.83 6.20
CA VAL A 134 2.85 -10.84 6.52
C VAL A 134 2.35 -11.01 7.95
N ALA A 135 2.04 -12.24 8.37
CA ALA A 135 1.54 -12.52 9.72
C ALA A 135 2.55 -12.16 10.81
N ILE A 136 3.83 -12.55 10.63
CA ILE A 136 4.92 -12.23 11.57
C ILE A 136 5.12 -10.71 11.67
N CYS A 137 5.16 -10.01 10.53
CA CYS A 137 5.34 -8.56 10.49
C CYS A 137 4.16 -7.83 11.15
N SER A 138 2.92 -8.25 10.87
CA SER A 138 1.73 -7.63 11.46
C SER A 138 1.69 -7.84 12.98
N ALA A 139 1.98 -9.05 13.46
CA ALA A 139 1.98 -9.36 14.88
C ALA A 139 3.16 -8.69 15.63
N GLY A 140 4.34 -8.60 15.00
CA GLY A 140 5.54 -8.01 15.59
C GLY A 140 5.60 -6.48 15.53
N SER A 141 4.77 -5.87 14.67
CA SER A 141 4.80 -4.43 14.40
C SER A 141 4.65 -3.55 15.65
N PRO A 142 3.69 -3.79 16.58
CA PRO A 142 3.57 -2.95 17.78
C PRO A 142 4.80 -3.04 18.69
N SER A 143 5.37 -4.23 18.84
CA SER A 143 6.58 -4.45 19.66
C SER A 143 7.79 -3.74 19.06
N LEU A 144 7.94 -3.81 17.73
CA LEU A 144 9.00 -3.12 17.02
C LEU A 144 8.84 -1.59 17.11
N ALA A 145 7.60 -1.09 16.98
CA ALA A 145 7.30 0.33 17.16
C ALA A 145 7.70 0.81 18.56
N ALA A 146 7.25 0.09 19.60
CA ALA A 146 7.56 0.43 20.98
C ALA A 146 9.08 0.41 21.25
N ALA A 147 9.79 -0.59 20.73
CA ALA A 147 11.25 -0.69 20.86
C ALA A 147 11.97 0.50 20.19
N ILE A 148 11.57 0.91 18.99
CA ILE A 148 12.16 2.07 18.30
C ILE A 148 11.84 3.37 19.09
N LEU A 149 10.57 3.55 19.50
CA LEU A 149 10.13 4.76 20.18
C LEU A 149 10.69 4.90 21.60
N SER A 150 11.17 3.82 22.23
CA SER A 150 11.83 3.87 23.53
C SER A 150 13.24 4.51 23.47
N VAL A 151 13.91 4.47 22.34
CA VAL A 151 15.30 4.93 22.16
C VAL A 151 15.46 6.00 21.09
N ALA A 152 14.44 6.20 20.25
CA ALA A 152 14.53 7.12 19.10
C ALA A 152 13.20 7.84 18.84
N SER A 153 13.23 8.89 18.01
CA SER A 153 12.03 9.61 17.59
C SER A 153 11.24 8.82 16.52
N TRP A 154 9.97 9.16 16.34
CA TRP A 154 9.09 8.52 15.34
C TRP A 154 9.61 8.61 13.89
N HIS A 155 10.49 9.55 13.58
CA HIS A 155 11.13 9.69 12.26
C HIS A 155 11.87 8.40 11.87
N TRP A 156 12.42 7.68 12.84
CA TRP A 156 13.13 6.43 12.61
C TRP A 156 12.23 5.30 12.14
N LEU A 157 10.91 5.36 12.41
CA LEU A 157 9.95 4.38 11.90
C LEU A 157 9.91 4.37 10.36
N PHE A 158 10.12 5.54 9.76
CA PHE A 158 10.20 5.68 8.31
C PHE A 158 11.65 5.54 7.80
N LEU A 159 12.60 6.07 8.54
CA LEU A 159 14.00 6.09 8.11
C LEU A 159 14.60 4.68 7.95
N ILE A 160 14.16 3.72 8.77
CA ILE A 160 14.60 2.32 8.68
C ILE A 160 14.22 1.67 7.32
N ASN A 161 13.17 2.15 6.67
CA ASN A 161 12.77 1.67 5.35
C ASN A 161 13.76 2.08 4.24
N VAL A 162 14.54 3.15 4.45
CA VAL A 162 15.43 3.68 3.41
C VAL A 162 16.58 2.72 3.10
N PRO A 163 17.42 2.29 4.07
CA PRO A 163 18.50 1.35 3.79
C PRO A 163 17.99 -0.04 3.36
N ILE A 164 16.88 -0.51 3.96
CA ILE A 164 16.29 -1.80 3.59
C ILE A 164 15.73 -1.74 2.17
N GLY A 165 15.04 -0.65 1.82
CA GLY A 165 14.50 -0.42 0.48
C GLY A 165 15.58 -0.28 -0.58
N ALA A 166 16.67 0.44 -0.27
CA ALA A 166 17.83 0.53 -1.17
C ALA A 166 18.45 -0.85 -1.45
N LEU A 167 18.63 -1.66 -0.41
CA LEU A 167 19.11 -3.04 -0.55
C LEU A 167 18.14 -3.88 -1.38
N ALA A 168 16.84 -3.81 -1.09
CA ALA A 168 15.81 -4.54 -1.81
C ALA A 168 15.73 -4.12 -3.29
N LEU A 169 15.93 -2.83 -3.63
CA LEU A 169 16.01 -2.32 -5.00
C LEU A 169 17.18 -2.93 -5.78
N ILE A 170 18.37 -2.98 -5.17
CA ILE A 170 19.55 -3.59 -5.78
C ILE A 170 19.29 -5.09 -6.00
N MET A 171 18.73 -5.77 -5.01
CA MET A 171 18.37 -7.18 -5.13
C MET A 171 17.32 -7.41 -6.20
N ALA A 172 16.26 -6.58 -6.26
CA ALA A 172 15.19 -6.68 -7.26
C ALA A 172 15.73 -6.53 -8.69
N ALA A 173 16.64 -5.58 -8.89
CA ALA A 173 17.27 -5.35 -10.19
C ALA A 173 18.10 -6.57 -10.66
N ARG A 174 18.69 -7.33 -9.73
CA ARG A 174 19.58 -8.46 -10.03
C ARG A 174 18.90 -9.83 -10.04
N THR A 175 17.84 -10.02 -9.25
CA THR A 175 17.28 -11.34 -8.96
C THR A 175 15.91 -11.60 -9.55
N LEU A 176 15.11 -10.55 -9.79
CA LEU A 176 13.76 -10.74 -10.32
C LEU A 176 13.79 -11.05 -11.82
N PRO A 177 13.09 -12.11 -12.26
CA PRO A 177 13.01 -12.47 -13.66
C PRO A 177 12.29 -11.40 -14.49
N ALA A 178 12.68 -11.25 -15.76
CA ALA A 178 11.88 -10.49 -16.71
C ALA A 178 10.54 -11.21 -16.93
N THR A 179 9.45 -10.44 -16.92
CA THR A 179 8.11 -10.99 -17.08
C THR A 179 7.50 -10.60 -18.40
N PRO A 180 6.70 -11.48 -19.04
CA PRO A 180 5.96 -11.17 -20.26
C PRO A 180 5.08 -9.94 -20.07
N ARG A 181 4.76 -9.28 -21.17
CA ARG A 181 3.85 -8.15 -21.22
C ARG A 181 2.62 -8.55 -22.01
N ALA A 182 1.45 -8.28 -21.49
CA ALA A 182 0.22 -8.42 -22.23
C ALA A 182 -0.04 -7.19 -23.10
N ALA A 183 -0.54 -7.40 -24.30
CA ALA A 183 -1.08 -6.31 -25.11
C ALA A 183 -2.43 -5.90 -24.51
N GLY A 184 -2.46 -4.77 -23.78
CA GLY A 184 -3.66 -4.24 -23.16
C GLY A 184 -3.62 -2.71 -23.14
N ARG A 185 -4.79 -2.10 -22.87
CA ARG A 185 -4.91 -0.66 -22.59
C ARG A 185 -5.50 -0.49 -21.20
N LEU A 186 -4.96 0.44 -20.46
CA LEU A 186 -5.50 0.81 -19.15
C LEU A 186 -6.89 1.44 -19.37
N ASP A 187 -7.91 0.81 -18.81
CA ASP A 187 -9.24 1.40 -18.81
C ASP A 187 -9.33 2.49 -17.72
N LEU A 188 -9.02 3.73 -18.12
CA LEU A 188 -9.02 4.87 -17.22
C LEU A 188 -10.37 5.07 -16.51
N GLN A 189 -11.49 4.75 -17.17
CA GLN A 189 -12.80 4.85 -16.53
C GLN A 189 -12.94 3.85 -15.37
N SER A 190 -12.48 2.63 -15.54
CA SER A 190 -12.46 1.64 -14.43
C SER A 190 -11.54 2.05 -13.30
N VAL A 191 -10.40 2.67 -13.60
CA VAL A 191 -9.49 3.23 -12.58
C VAL A 191 -10.19 4.33 -11.77
N ILE A 192 -10.87 5.26 -12.44
CA ILE A 192 -11.63 6.33 -11.76
C ILE A 192 -12.78 5.77 -10.94
N LEU A 193 -13.58 4.84 -11.48
CA LEU A 193 -14.67 4.20 -10.75
C LEU A 193 -14.15 3.46 -9.51
N ASN A 194 -13.04 2.76 -9.63
CA ASN A 194 -12.38 2.10 -8.50
C ASN A 194 -11.95 3.12 -7.41
N ALA A 195 -11.32 4.22 -7.82
CA ALA A 195 -10.89 5.27 -6.91
C ALA A 195 -12.08 5.92 -6.18
N LEU A 196 -13.16 6.22 -6.89
CA LEU A 196 -14.38 6.79 -6.31
C LEU A 196 -15.08 5.80 -5.38
N THR A 197 -15.15 4.51 -5.76
CA THR A 197 -15.73 3.46 -4.93
C THR A 197 -15.04 3.39 -3.57
N PHE A 198 -13.76 3.09 -3.57
CA PHE A 198 -13.02 2.89 -2.32
C PHE A 198 -12.79 4.20 -1.58
N GLY A 199 -12.54 5.30 -2.29
CA GLY A 199 -12.35 6.62 -1.70
C GLY A 199 -13.58 7.07 -0.89
N LEU A 200 -14.76 7.02 -1.49
CA LEU A 200 -16.00 7.44 -0.84
C LEU A 200 -16.43 6.49 0.28
N VAL A 201 -16.33 5.17 0.07
CA VAL A 201 -16.67 4.19 1.12
C VAL A 201 -15.77 4.37 2.35
N ILE A 202 -14.45 4.51 2.16
CA ILE A 202 -13.52 4.70 3.27
C ILE A 202 -13.75 6.05 3.96
N ALA A 203 -14.01 7.13 3.20
CA ALA A 203 -14.31 8.44 3.77
C ALA A 203 -15.59 8.39 4.63
N GLY A 204 -16.66 7.78 4.12
CA GLY A 204 -17.91 7.63 4.86
C GLY A 204 -17.79 6.75 6.11
N VAL A 205 -17.05 5.63 6.05
CA VAL A 205 -16.79 4.78 7.22
C VAL A 205 -15.99 5.54 8.27
N ASN A 206 -14.98 6.31 7.86
CA ASN A 206 -14.21 7.16 8.79
C ASN A 206 -15.09 8.26 9.40
N GLY A 207 -15.99 8.86 8.63
CA GLY A 207 -16.95 9.87 9.12
C GLY A 207 -17.86 9.31 10.21
N ILE A 208 -18.34 8.07 10.06
CA ILE A 208 -19.12 7.38 11.10
C ILE A 208 -18.27 7.18 12.37
N GLY A 209 -17.02 6.78 12.23
CA GLY A 209 -16.13 6.53 13.36
C GLY A 209 -15.76 7.77 14.18
N GLN A 210 -15.82 8.96 13.59
CA GLN A 210 -15.41 10.23 14.23
C GLN A 210 -16.57 11.03 14.87
N GLY A 211 -17.79 10.85 14.45
CA GLY A 211 -18.91 11.70 14.93
C GLY A 211 -20.27 11.04 14.94
N GLY A 212 -20.34 9.74 14.72
CA GLY A 212 -21.59 9.01 14.54
C GLY A 212 -22.10 9.04 13.10
N ALA A 213 -23.23 8.36 12.86
CA ALA A 213 -23.83 8.22 11.53
C ALA A 213 -24.40 9.55 11.04
N SER A 214 -23.56 10.45 10.56
CA SER A 214 -24.03 11.67 9.89
C SER A 214 -24.67 11.32 8.54
N SER A 215 -25.65 12.09 8.12
CA SER A 215 -26.30 11.93 6.80
C SER A 215 -25.27 11.99 5.66
N LEU A 216 -24.23 12.80 5.83
CA LEU A 216 -23.13 12.92 4.86
C LEU A 216 -22.33 11.61 4.74
N ALA A 217 -21.96 10.98 5.84
CA ALA A 217 -21.23 9.73 5.85
C ALA A 217 -22.02 8.58 5.19
N LEU A 218 -23.33 8.52 5.44
CA LEU A 218 -24.21 7.54 4.79
C LEU A 218 -24.33 7.79 3.29
N ILE A 219 -24.42 9.05 2.86
CA ILE A 219 -24.44 9.42 1.44
C ILE A 219 -23.13 9.04 0.76
N GLU A 220 -21.97 9.29 1.38
CA GLU A 220 -20.66 8.91 0.85
C GLU A 220 -20.58 7.40 0.63
N ILE A 221 -21.02 6.60 1.60
CA ILE A 221 -21.04 5.13 1.47
C ILE A 221 -21.99 4.69 0.35
N ALA A 222 -23.22 5.26 0.30
CA ALA A 222 -24.20 4.89 -0.72
C ALA A 222 -23.73 5.23 -2.13
N VAL A 223 -23.15 6.43 -2.32
CA VAL A 223 -22.60 6.87 -3.61
C VAL A 223 -21.39 6.03 -3.98
N GLY A 224 -20.48 5.74 -3.02
CA GLY A 224 -19.36 4.84 -3.24
C GLY A 224 -19.80 3.45 -3.66
N ALA A 225 -20.82 2.87 -3.00
CA ALA A 225 -21.42 1.59 -3.38
C ALA A 225 -22.03 1.62 -4.79
N ALA A 226 -22.69 2.71 -5.18
CA ALA A 226 -23.25 2.90 -6.51
C ALA A 226 -22.14 2.90 -7.59
N PHE A 227 -21.01 3.59 -7.34
CA PHE A 227 -19.84 3.52 -8.21
C PHE A 227 -19.24 2.11 -8.27
N GLY A 228 -19.25 1.37 -7.15
CA GLY A 228 -18.82 -0.04 -7.11
C GLY A 228 -19.69 -0.93 -7.99
N VAL A 229 -21.01 -0.78 -7.93
CA VAL A 229 -21.92 -1.49 -8.83
C VAL A 229 -21.67 -1.12 -10.30
N ALA A 230 -21.44 0.17 -10.58
CA ALA A 230 -21.11 0.64 -11.93
C ALA A 230 -19.78 0.03 -12.43
N LEU A 231 -18.76 -0.03 -11.55
CA LEU A 231 -17.48 -0.68 -11.82
C LEU A 231 -17.67 -2.15 -12.18
N VAL A 232 -18.35 -2.93 -11.35
CA VAL A 232 -18.58 -4.36 -11.59
C VAL A 232 -19.34 -4.59 -12.90
N ARG A 233 -20.45 -3.83 -13.12
CA ARG A 233 -21.22 -3.93 -14.38
C ARG A 233 -20.39 -3.62 -15.62
N ARG A 234 -19.47 -2.65 -15.51
CA ARG A 234 -18.55 -2.31 -16.59
C ARG A 234 -17.54 -3.42 -16.83
N GLN A 235 -16.91 -3.94 -15.77
CA GLN A 235 -15.91 -5.00 -15.85
C GLN A 235 -16.47 -6.28 -16.50
N LEU A 236 -17.72 -6.63 -16.22
CA LEU A 236 -18.40 -7.77 -16.84
C LEU A 236 -18.61 -7.63 -18.37
N LYS A 237 -18.48 -6.40 -18.91
CA LYS A 237 -18.64 -6.11 -20.34
C LYS A 237 -17.31 -5.97 -21.09
N LEU A 238 -16.20 -5.89 -20.37
CA LEU A 238 -14.88 -5.68 -20.97
C LEU A 238 -14.22 -7.01 -21.37
N PRO A 239 -13.55 -7.09 -22.53
CA PRO A 239 -12.82 -8.30 -22.95
C PRO A 239 -11.57 -8.59 -22.11
N ALA A 240 -11.04 -7.57 -21.41
CA ALA A 240 -9.91 -7.70 -20.48
C ALA A 240 -10.24 -6.93 -19.19
N PRO A 241 -10.97 -7.54 -18.25
CA PRO A 241 -11.35 -6.89 -17.01
C PRO A 241 -10.16 -6.65 -16.08
N LEU A 242 -10.28 -5.63 -15.20
CA LEU A 242 -9.34 -5.37 -14.11
C LEU A 242 -9.55 -6.30 -12.90
N LEU A 243 -10.76 -6.89 -12.82
CA LEU A 243 -11.21 -7.80 -11.75
C LEU A 243 -11.20 -9.24 -12.22
#